data_137be52613913da5dc7843106c55acb5
#
_entry.id   137be52613913da5dc7843106c55acb5
#
_cell.length_a   1.000
_cell.length_b   1.000
_cell.length_c   1.000
_cell.angle_alpha   90.00
_cell.angle_beta   90.00
_cell.angle_gamma   90.00
#
_symmetry.space_group_name_H-M   'P 1'
#
loop_
_entity.id
_entity.type
_entity.pdbx_description
1 polymer ?
#
loop_
_entity_poly.entity_id
_entity_poly.type
_entity_poly.pdbx_seq_one_letter_code
_entity_poly.pdbx_strand_id
1 'polypeptide(L)'
;HTECRRQRQMCIRDRNYNELATEIIFNFCSGEIKKEELSSLIQKSYSSFKDKEVVNIKKIGNINLLELYHGPTLAFKDIAMQVIGNLYDYLEVAKDKTVNVVVATSGDTGSAAIAALSNRKNINLFVLHPHNKISNIQRKIMTTIGGANIYNIAIEGSFDDCQKIVKELFNDDSFRSKINMSGVNSINWARIICQIVYYFYSFFKLKKNNISFSVPTGNFGDIYAGYVAKKM
;
A
#
# COMPACT_ATOMS: atom_id res chain seq x y z
N HIS A 1 -7.48 13.62 -30.68
CA HIS A 1 -7.40 12.70 -29.51
C HIS A 1 -6.01 12.07 -29.32
N THR A 2 -5.25 11.80 -30.38
CA THR A 2 -3.90 11.18 -30.29
C THR A 2 -2.81 12.17 -29.84
N GLU A 3 -2.91 13.42 -30.22
CA GLU A 3 -1.92 14.47 -29.88
C GLU A 3 -2.04 14.91 -28.42
N CYS A 4 -3.23 15.02 -27.90
CA CYS A 4 -3.49 15.32 -26.50
C CYS A 4 -3.03 14.17 -25.56
N ARG A 5 -3.14 12.91 -26.00
CA ARG A 5 -2.54 11.75 -25.31
C ARG A 5 -1.01 11.79 -25.33
N ARG A 6 -0.39 12.13 -26.45
CA ARG A 6 1.07 12.26 -26.58
C ARG A 6 1.61 13.40 -25.70
N GLN A 7 0.94 14.56 -25.68
CA GLN A 7 1.35 15.68 -24.83
C GLN A 7 1.21 15.35 -23.34
N ARG A 8 0.12 14.68 -22.91
CA ARG A 8 0.00 14.20 -21.52
C ARG A 8 1.09 13.20 -21.16
N GLN A 9 1.44 12.28 -22.04
CA GLN A 9 2.51 11.32 -21.82
C GLN A 9 3.90 11.98 -21.75
N MET A 10 4.16 13.03 -22.52
CA MET A 10 5.41 13.80 -22.43
C MET A 10 5.52 14.57 -21.11
N CYS A 11 4.45 15.19 -20.63
CA CYS A 11 4.45 15.91 -19.35
C CYS A 11 4.61 15.00 -18.12
N ILE A 12 4.29 13.72 -18.24
CA ILE A 12 4.37 12.73 -17.15
C ILE A 12 5.76 12.07 -17.10
N ARG A 13 6.49 12.02 -18.20
CA ARG A 13 7.77 11.29 -18.33
C ARG A 13 8.91 11.81 -17.42
N ASP A 14 8.96 13.10 -17.17
CA ASP A 14 10.06 13.74 -16.44
C ASP A 14 9.72 14.02 -14.97
N ARG A 15 8.58 13.55 -14.50
CA ARG A 15 8.12 13.72 -13.12
C ARG A 15 8.90 12.81 -12.17
N ASN A 16 9.09 13.31 -10.94
CA ASN A 16 9.56 12.47 -9.83
C ASN A 16 8.44 11.51 -9.39
N TYR A 17 8.78 10.54 -8.54
CA TYR A 17 7.82 9.52 -8.12
C TYR A 17 6.57 10.09 -7.44
N ASN A 18 6.71 11.10 -6.58
CA ASN A 18 5.59 11.71 -5.85
C ASN A 18 4.61 12.42 -6.80
N GLU A 19 5.13 13.14 -7.78
CA GLU A 19 4.31 13.81 -8.81
C GLU A 19 3.57 12.78 -9.67
N LEU A 20 4.26 11.70 -10.06
CA LEU A 20 3.66 10.61 -10.83
C LEU A 20 2.57 9.90 -10.01
N ALA A 21 2.82 9.63 -8.72
CA ALA A 21 1.86 9.03 -7.81
C ALA A 21 0.63 9.91 -7.66
N THR A 22 0.81 11.22 -7.51
CA THR A 22 -0.30 12.19 -7.42
C THR A 22 -1.17 12.13 -8.68
N GLU A 23 -0.58 12.15 -9.88
CA GLU A 23 -1.33 12.12 -11.14
C GLU A 23 -2.13 10.82 -11.32
N ILE A 24 -1.50 9.69 -11.01
CA ILE A 24 -2.15 8.38 -11.20
C ILE A 24 -3.25 8.18 -10.18
N ILE A 25 -2.98 8.42 -8.90
CA ILE A 25 -3.95 8.20 -7.81
C ILE A 25 -5.12 9.16 -7.94
N PHE A 26 -4.89 10.42 -8.35
CA PHE A 26 -5.94 11.42 -8.54
C PHE A 26 -7.01 10.99 -9.54
N ASN A 27 -6.69 10.19 -10.55
CA ASN A 27 -7.71 9.67 -11.49
C ASN A 27 -8.78 8.79 -10.81
N PHE A 28 -8.48 8.25 -9.61
CA PHE A 28 -9.39 7.38 -8.87
C PHE A 28 -10.14 8.07 -7.73
N CYS A 29 -9.76 9.30 -7.38
CA CYS A 29 -10.34 10.04 -6.23
C CYS A 29 -10.61 11.52 -6.51
N SER A 30 -10.63 11.95 -7.77
CA SER A 30 -10.79 13.36 -8.18
C SER A 30 -12.09 14.03 -7.73
N GLY A 31 -13.11 13.24 -7.34
CA GLY A 31 -14.36 13.76 -6.79
C GLY A 31 -14.37 13.90 -5.26
N GLU A 32 -13.35 13.39 -4.57
CA GLU A 32 -13.35 13.24 -3.11
C GLU A 32 -12.22 14.01 -2.42
N ILE A 33 -11.11 14.24 -3.11
CA ILE A 33 -9.95 14.97 -2.58
C ILE A 33 -9.40 15.95 -3.63
N LYS A 34 -9.00 17.14 -3.19
CA LYS A 34 -8.32 18.08 -4.08
C LYS A 34 -6.91 17.61 -4.41
N LYS A 35 -6.44 17.92 -5.62
CA LYS A 35 -5.15 17.44 -6.12
C LYS A 35 -3.97 17.92 -5.26
N GLU A 36 -4.04 19.15 -4.77
CA GLU A 36 -3.02 19.77 -3.91
C GLU A 36 -2.96 19.07 -2.54
N GLU A 37 -4.11 18.69 -1.99
CA GLU A 37 -4.21 17.95 -0.73
C GLU A 37 -3.66 16.53 -0.90
N LEU A 38 -4.02 15.85 -2.00
CA LEU A 38 -3.47 14.55 -2.34
C LEU A 38 -1.95 14.59 -2.53
N SER A 39 -1.43 15.62 -3.20
CA SER A 39 0.01 15.81 -3.39
C SER A 39 0.75 15.94 -2.05
N SER A 40 0.22 16.74 -1.14
CA SER A 40 0.78 16.91 0.20
C SER A 40 0.75 15.61 1.01
N LEU A 41 -0.34 14.86 0.89
CA LEU A 41 -0.51 13.54 1.52
C LEU A 41 0.52 12.52 0.99
N ILE A 42 0.74 12.47 -0.32
CA ILE A 42 1.71 11.59 -0.95
C ILE A 42 3.14 11.96 -0.53
N GLN A 43 3.50 13.24 -0.54
CA GLN A 43 4.81 13.69 -0.05
C GLN A 43 5.04 13.29 1.41
N LYS A 44 4.05 13.50 2.27
CA LYS A 44 4.09 13.05 3.67
C LYS A 44 4.27 11.53 3.77
N SER A 45 3.57 10.77 2.94
CA SER A 45 3.61 9.29 2.97
C SER A 45 4.98 8.75 2.63
N TYR A 46 5.67 9.35 1.69
CA TYR A 46 6.98 8.87 1.23
C TYR A 46 8.17 9.57 1.89
N SER A 47 7.94 10.52 2.81
CA SER A 47 9.02 11.20 3.54
C SER A 47 9.85 10.28 4.42
N SER A 48 9.31 9.13 4.84
CA SER A 48 10.01 8.11 5.65
C SER A 48 10.81 7.11 4.81
N PHE A 49 10.74 7.18 3.49
CA PHE A 49 11.49 6.30 2.61
C PHE A 49 12.95 6.72 2.54
N LYS A 50 13.86 5.73 2.49
CA LYS A 50 15.31 5.98 2.48
C LYS A 50 15.79 6.57 1.16
N ASP A 51 15.14 6.21 0.05
CA ASP A 51 15.43 6.74 -1.27
C ASP A 51 14.43 7.85 -1.62
N LYS A 52 14.93 8.99 -2.12
CA LYS A 52 14.10 10.12 -2.55
C LYS A 52 13.14 9.76 -3.70
N GLU A 53 13.54 8.81 -4.54
CA GLU A 53 12.72 8.31 -5.64
C GLU A 53 11.72 7.23 -5.21
N VAL A 54 11.63 6.90 -3.90
CA VAL A 54 10.72 5.88 -3.33
C VAL A 54 11.01 4.46 -3.83
N VAL A 55 11.22 4.31 -5.13
CA VAL A 55 11.59 3.07 -5.83
C VAL A 55 12.80 3.34 -6.73
N ASN A 56 13.62 2.32 -6.96
CA ASN A 56 14.80 2.46 -7.81
C ASN A 56 14.85 1.34 -8.88
N ILE A 57 15.48 1.62 -10.01
CA ILE A 57 15.70 0.64 -11.08
C ILE A 57 17.19 0.41 -11.26
N LYS A 58 17.63 -0.82 -10.96
CA LYS A 58 19.02 -1.23 -11.06
C LYS A 58 19.22 -2.17 -12.25
N LYS A 59 20.14 -1.84 -13.12
CA LYS A 59 20.49 -2.73 -14.23
C LYS A 59 21.42 -3.83 -13.75
N ILE A 60 21.05 -5.08 -13.99
CA ILE A 60 21.85 -6.27 -13.67
C ILE A 60 21.95 -7.13 -14.95
N GLY A 61 23.09 -7.06 -15.63
CA GLY A 61 23.25 -7.73 -16.92
C GLY A 61 22.18 -7.27 -17.93
N ASN A 62 21.37 -8.21 -18.40
CA ASN A 62 20.31 -7.96 -19.39
C ASN A 62 18.92 -7.65 -18.76
N ILE A 63 18.80 -7.70 -17.44
CA ILE A 63 17.55 -7.42 -16.74
C ILE A 63 17.62 -6.08 -16.00
N ASN A 64 16.44 -5.52 -15.73
CA ASN A 64 16.28 -4.36 -14.86
C ASN A 64 15.56 -4.82 -13.61
N LEU A 65 16.18 -4.63 -12.45
CA LEU A 65 15.61 -4.93 -11.15
C LEU A 65 14.91 -3.68 -10.62
N LEU A 66 13.60 -3.74 -10.43
CA LEU A 66 12.85 -2.70 -9.74
C LEU A 66 12.88 -2.97 -8.24
N GLU A 67 13.55 -2.10 -7.51
CA GLU A 67 13.72 -2.18 -6.06
C GLU A 67 12.55 -1.49 -5.36
N LEU A 68 11.76 -2.23 -4.56
CA LEU A 68 10.55 -1.73 -3.88
C LEU A 68 10.66 -1.75 -2.35
N TYR A 69 11.87 -1.92 -1.81
CA TYR A 69 12.13 -2.17 -0.39
C TYR A 69 12.76 -0.98 0.36
N HIS A 70 12.55 0.25 -0.11
CA HIS A 70 13.14 1.46 0.50
C HIS A 70 12.29 2.05 1.62
N GLY A 71 11.13 1.47 1.92
CA GLY A 71 10.22 1.90 2.98
C GLY A 71 10.62 1.46 4.39
N PRO A 72 9.84 1.85 5.41
CA PRO A 72 10.17 1.62 6.83
C PRO A 72 10.35 0.17 7.23
N THR A 73 9.63 -0.77 6.60
CA THR A 73 9.67 -2.20 6.93
C THR A 73 10.40 -3.03 5.89
N LEU A 74 11.03 -2.38 4.92
CA LEU A 74 11.79 -3.01 3.83
C LEU A 74 10.96 -3.97 2.96
N ALA A 75 9.66 -3.73 2.87
CA ALA A 75 8.73 -4.48 2.05
C ALA A 75 8.00 -3.55 1.06
N PHE A 76 7.71 -4.04 -0.16
CA PHE A 76 6.96 -3.27 -1.17
C PHE A 76 5.59 -2.77 -0.66
N LYS A 77 5.06 -3.43 0.35
CA LYS A 77 3.79 -3.10 0.99
C LYS A 77 3.80 -1.72 1.65
N ASP A 78 4.96 -1.22 2.05
CA ASP A 78 5.12 0.13 2.60
C ASP A 78 4.62 1.21 1.63
N ILE A 79 4.84 1.01 0.31
CA ILE A 79 4.44 1.97 -0.73
C ILE A 79 2.94 2.30 -0.63
N ALA A 80 2.12 1.29 -0.46
CA ALA A 80 0.69 1.49 -0.33
C ALA A 80 0.26 1.82 1.11
N MET A 81 0.84 1.16 2.10
CA MET A 81 0.41 1.31 3.50
C MET A 81 0.67 2.71 4.05
N GLN A 82 1.78 3.37 3.69
CA GLN A 82 2.05 4.74 4.12
C GLN A 82 1.02 5.73 3.54
N VAL A 83 0.61 5.55 2.29
CA VAL A 83 -0.46 6.35 1.67
C VAL A 83 -1.80 6.10 2.35
N ILE A 84 -2.18 4.83 2.56
CA ILE A 84 -3.43 4.44 3.22
C ILE A 84 -3.49 5.01 4.65
N GLY A 85 -2.39 4.94 5.40
CA GLY A 85 -2.34 5.49 6.74
C GLY A 85 -2.63 7.00 6.77
N ASN A 86 -2.06 7.76 5.84
CA ASN A 86 -2.32 9.18 5.74
C ASN A 86 -3.70 9.51 5.15
N LEU A 87 -4.25 8.64 4.28
CA LEU A 87 -5.63 8.75 3.81
C LEU A 87 -6.64 8.53 4.96
N TYR A 88 -6.40 7.57 5.84
CA TYR A 88 -7.25 7.39 7.03
C TYR A 88 -7.24 8.64 7.91
N ASP A 89 -6.09 9.23 8.21
CA ASP A 89 -6.03 10.48 8.97
C ASP A 89 -6.84 11.59 8.28
N TYR A 90 -6.69 11.74 6.96
CA TYR A 90 -7.40 12.75 6.19
C TYR A 90 -8.92 12.55 6.24
N LEU A 91 -9.39 11.31 6.07
CA LEU A 91 -10.83 11.00 6.01
C LEU A 91 -11.50 11.03 7.40
N GLU A 92 -10.80 10.59 8.45
CA GLU A 92 -11.39 10.42 9.77
C GLU A 92 -11.30 11.67 10.64
N VAL A 93 -10.34 12.56 10.40
CA VAL A 93 -10.34 13.91 10.99
C VAL A 93 -11.62 14.67 10.65
N ALA A 94 -12.20 14.41 9.48
CA ALA A 94 -13.47 15.04 9.07
C ALA A 94 -14.72 14.40 9.73
N LYS A 95 -14.61 13.18 10.33
CA LYS A 95 -15.77 12.42 10.81
C LYS A 95 -15.83 12.22 12.32
N ASP A 96 -14.76 12.53 13.03
CA ASP A 96 -14.61 12.31 14.49
C ASP A 96 -14.99 10.87 14.94
N LYS A 97 -14.65 9.87 14.11
CA LYS A 97 -14.95 8.46 14.35
C LYS A 97 -13.67 7.63 14.36
N THR A 98 -13.61 6.68 15.28
CA THR A 98 -12.52 5.68 15.30
C THR A 98 -12.78 4.58 14.27
N VAL A 99 -11.74 4.26 13.49
CA VAL A 99 -11.74 3.12 12.55
C VAL A 99 -11.00 1.95 13.18
N ASN A 100 -11.62 0.78 13.16
CA ASN A 100 -10.99 -0.46 13.59
C ASN A 100 -10.51 -1.23 12.36
N VAL A 101 -9.22 -1.19 12.12
CA VAL A 101 -8.57 -1.87 10.99
C VAL A 101 -8.19 -3.28 11.42
N VAL A 102 -8.68 -4.29 10.70
CA VAL A 102 -8.35 -5.70 10.96
C VAL A 102 -7.57 -6.27 9.78
N VAL A 103 -6.47 -6.95 10.06
CA VAL A 103 -5.60 -7.55 9.04
C VAL A 103 -5.11 -8.93 9.44
N ALA A 104 -5.24 -9.91 8.55
CA ALA A 104 -4.52 -11.17 8.65
C ALA A 104 -3.18 -11.06 7.92
N THR A 105 -2.11 -11.56 8.55
CA THR A 105 -0.77 -11.45 7.99
C THR A 105 0.07 -12.72 8.18
N SER A 106 0.91 -13.01 7.20
CA SER A 106 2.05 -13.94 7.32
C SER A 106 3.37 -13.24 7.69
N GLY A 107 3.31 -11.91 7.93
CA GLY A 107 4.46 -11.10 8.36
C GLY A 107 4.49 -9.71 7.75
N ASP A 108 4.82 -9.56 6.47
CA ASP A 108 5.09 -8.26 5.83
C ASP A 108 3.90 -7.28 5.84
N THR A 109 2.68 -7.79 5.57
CA THR A 109 1.49 -6.92 5.56
C THR A 109 1.21 -6.35 6.95
N GLY A 110 1.36 -7.17 7.99
CA GLY A 110 1.23 -6.73 9.37
C GLY A 110 2.30 -5.72 9.75
N SER A 111 3.56 -5.99 9.40
CA SER A 111 4.68 -5.07 9.65
C SER A 111 4.45 -3.70 9.00
N ALA A 112 4.08 -3.68 7.71
CA ALA A 112 3.81 -2.45 6.98
C ALA A 112 2.59 -1.69 7.52
N ALA A 113 1.51 -2.42 7.91
CA ALA A 113 0.33 -1.81 8.52
C ALA A 113 0.66 -1.18 9.89
N ILE A 114 1.42 -1.87 10.73
CA ILE A 114 1.86 -1.34 12.03
C ILE A 114 2.71 -0.08 11.83
N ALA A 115 3.69 -0.12 10.93
CA ALA A 115 4.54 1.05 10.66
C ALA A 115 3.75 2.25 10.14
N ALA A 116 2.67 2.01 9.37
CA ALA A 116 1.85 3.07 8.80
C ALA A 116 0.79 3.60 9.76
N LEU A 117 0.25 2.77 10.66
CA LEU A 117 -0.92 3.10 11.48
C LEU A 117 -0.62 3.30 12.97
N SER A 118 0.63 3.06 13.40
CA SER A 118 1.04 3.25 14.78
C SER A 118 0.87 4.69 15.25
N ASN A 119 0.40 4.87 16.49
CA ASN A 119 0.20 6.16 17.17
C ASN A 119 -0.77 7.13 16.46
N ARG A 120 -1.67 6.63 15.61
CA ARG A 120 -2.74 7.45 15.03
C ARG A 120 -3.96 7.47 15.95
N LYS A 121 -4.51 8.66 16.24
CA LYS A 121 -5.53 8.86 17.28
C LYS A 121 -6.86 8.14 17.01
N ASN A 122 -7.29 8.13 15.77
CA ASN A 122 -8.61 7.62 15.39
C ASN A 122 -8.56 6.27 14.70
N ILE A 123 -7.50 5.49 14.92
CA ILE A 123 -7.32 4.18 14.31
C ILE A 123 -6.90 3.19 15.38
N ASN A 124 -7.60 2.05 15.45
CA ASN A 124 -7.12 0.85 16.13
C ASN A 124 -6.72 -0.18 15.07
N LEU A 125 -5.58 -0.81 15.23
CA LEU A 125 -5.10 -1.85 14.33
C LEU A 125 -5.02 -3.20 15.03
N PHE A 126 -5.79 -4.15 14.54
CA PHE A 126 -5.80 -5.54 15.00
C PHE A 126 -5.07 -6.42 13.96
N VAL A 127 -3.94 -6.98 14.35
CA VAL A 127 -3.07 -7.77 13.48
C VAL A 127 -3.14 -9.24 13.89
N LEU A 128 -3.83 -10.06 13.11
CA LEU A 128 -3.94 -11.49 13.32
C LEU A 128 -2.82 -12.22 12.59
N HIS A 129 -2.04 -13.00 13.30
CA HIS A 129 -0.95 -13.78 12.71
C HIS A 129 -0.86 -15.18 13.33
N PRO A 130 -0.38 -16.18 12.58
CA PRO A 130 -0.25 -17.54 13.12
C PRO A 130 0.86 -17.60 14.18
N HIS A 131 0.54 -18.17 15.35
CA HIS A 131 1.48 -18.33 16.45
C HIS A 131 2.70 -19.15 16.01
N ASN A 132 3.90 -18.61 16.24
CA ASN A 132 5.20 -19.25 15.92
C ASN A 132 5.39 -19.69 14.44
N LYS A 133 4.56 -19.21 13.50
CA LYS A 133 4.65 -19.56 12.06
C LYS A 133 4.98 -18.36 11.16
N ILE A 134 5.52 -17.30 11.72
CA ILE A 134 6.10 -16.15 11.00
C ILE A 134 7.58 -16.07 11.30
N SER A 135 8.37 -15.47 10.41
CA SER A 135 9.81 -15.34 10.62
C SER A 135 10.13 -14.49 11.85
N ASN A 136 11.24 -14.78 12.54
CA ASN A 136 11.68 -14.02 13.70
C ASN A 136 11.90 -12.52 13.39
N ILE A 137 12.35 -12.21 12.18
CA ILE A 137 12.55 -10.82 11.73
C ILE A 137 11.21 -10.10 11.61
N GLN A 138 10.26 -10.68 10.92
CA GLN A 138 8.91 -10.09 10.76
C GLN A 138 8.20 -9.94 12.12
N ARG A 139 8.30 -10.97 12.98
CA ARG A 139 7.76 -10.90 14.34
C ARG A 139 8.39 -9.74 15.14
N LYS A 140 9.72 -9.60 15.10
CA LYS A 140 10.41 -8.49 15.76
C LYS A 140 9.95 -7.14 15.22
N ILE A 141 9.85 -6.95 13.91
CA ILE A 141 9.36 -5.70 13.32
C ILE A 141 7.96 -5.37 13.86
N MET A 142 7.04 -6.35 13.84
CA MET A 142 5.66 -6.13 14.30
C MET A 142 5.57 -5.82 15.82
N THR A 143 6.46 -6.36 16.64
CA THR A 143 6.38 -6.23 18.09
C THR A 143 7.24 -5.09 18.66
N THR A 144 8.19 -4.55 17.89
CA THR A 144 9.10 -3.48 18.34
C THR A 144 8.69 -2.09 17.91
N ILE A 145 7.95 -1.94 16.82
CA ILE A 145 7.47 -0.62 16.38
C ILE A 145 6.51 -0.04 17.43
N GLY A 146 5.63 -0.89 17.97
CA GLY A 146 4.74 -0.50 19.08
C GLY A 146 3.69 0.54 18.68
N GLY A 147 2.88 0.92 19.67
CA GLY A 147 1.80 1.91 19.55
C GLY A 147 0.64 1.55 20.47
N ALA A 148 0.09 2.51 21.19
CA ALA A 148 -1.04 2.28 22.10
C ALA A 148 -2.32 1.78 21.38
N ASN A 149 -2.36 1.98 20.06
CA ASN A 149 -3.49 1.60 19.19
C ASN A 149 -3.23 0.32 18.39
N ILE A 150 -2.16 -0.45 18.70
CA ILE A 150 -1.77 -1.67 17.98
C ILE A 150 -2.02 -2.91 18.83
N TYR A 151 -2.80 -3.83 18.31
CA TYR A 151 -3.15 -5.10 18.93
C TYR A 151 -2.67 -6.27 18.08
N ASN A 152 -1.53 -6.87 18.47
CA ASN A 152 -1.00 -8.08 17.84
C ASN A 152 -1.66 -9.31 18.49
N ILE A 153 -2.35 -10.11 17.67
CA ILE A 153 -3.12 -11.28 18.10
C ILE A 153 -2.53 -12.53 17.46
N ALA A 154 -1.87 -13.34 18.27
CA ALA A 154 -1.36 -14.64 17.83
C ALA A 154 -2.47 -15.69 17.85
N ILE A 155 -2.73 -16.32 16.72
CA ILE A 155 -3.75 -17.35 16.54
C ILE A 155 -3.08 -18.73 16.54
N GLU A 156 -3.57 -19.63 17.35
CA GLU A 156 -3.20 -21.04 17.30
C GLU A 156 -3.80 -21.69 16.04
N GLY A 157 -3.05 -21.62 14.95
CA GLY A 157 -3.52 -22.08 13.65
C GLY A 157 -2.54 -21.75 12.53
N SER A 158 -3.04 -21.69 11.32
CA SER A 158 -2.33 -21.32 10.10
C SER A 158 -2.62 -19.87 9.70
N PHE A 159 -1.96 -19.39 8.66
CA PHE A 159 -2.32 -18.10 8.05
C PHE A 159 -3.73 -18.12 7.44
N ASP A 160 -4.14 -19.27 6.91
CA ASP A 160 -5.48 -19.43 6.34
C ASP A 160 -6.57 -19.35 7.43
N ASP A 161 -6.29 -19.83 8.64
CA ASP A 161 -7.20 -19.67 9.79
C ASP A 161 -7.34 -18.20 10.18
N CYS A 162 -6.23 -17.45 10.19
CA CYS A 162 -6.28 -16.00 10.39
C CYS A 162 -7.11 -15.29 9.32
N GLN A 163 -6.95 -15.68 8.05
CA GLN A 163 -7.74 -15.12 6.95
C GLN A 163 -9.22 -15.48 7.05
N LYS A 164 -9.54 -16.69 7.48
CA LYS A 164 -10.91 -17.15 7.67
C LYS A 164 -11.60 -16.29 8.72
N ILE A 165 -10.98 -16.09 9.89
CA ILE A 165 -11.51 -15.21 10.95
C ILE A 165 -11.79 -13.81 10.39
N VAL A 166 -10.82 -13.20 9.69
CA VAL A 166 -11.02 -11.86 9.13
C VAL A 166 -12.18 -11.83 8.13
N LYS A 167 -12.30 -12.84 7.26
CA LYS A 167 -13.42 -12.94 6.31
C LYS A 167 -14.78 -13.08 7.01
N GLU A 168 -14.87 -13.88 8.05
CA GLU A 168 -16.09 -14.06 8.85
C GLU A 168 -16.50 -12.75 9.49
N LEU A 169 -15.57 -12.00 10.10
CA LEU A 169 -15.82 -10.68 10.66
C LEU A 169 -16.31 -9.67 9.59
N PHE A 170 -15.75 -9.71 8.38
CA PHE A 170 -16.17 -8.84 7.28
C PHE A 170 -17.55 -9.20 6.71
N ASN A 171 -17.94 -10.46 6.78
CA ASN A 171 -19.25 -10.95 6.30
C ASN A 171 -20.40 -10.63 7.27
N ASP A 172 -20.09 -10.32 8.53
CA ASP A 172 -21.08 -9.84 9.49
C ASP A 172 -21.26 -8.31 9.35
N ASP A 173 -22.20 -7.90 8.52
CA ASP A 173 -22.49 -6.48 8.26
C ASP A 173 -22.89 -5.71 9.52
N SER A 174 -23.61 -6.34 10.45
CA SER A 174 -24.04 -5.74 11.71
C SER A 174 -22.83 -5.44 12.60
N PHE A 175 -21.96 -6.42 12.80
CA PHE A 175 -20.74 -6.25 13.55
C PHE A 175 -19.81 -5.22 12.92
N ARG A 176 -19.55 -5.36 11.60
CA ARG A 176 -18.69 -4.47 10.84
C ARG A 176 -19.10 -3.00 10.95
N SER A 177 -20.40 -2.73 10.80
CA SER A 177 -20.93 -1.37 10.86
C SER A 177 -20.89 -0.81 12.29
N LYS A 178 -21.20 -1.65 13.31
CA LYS A 178 -21.19 -1.27 14.73
C LYS A 178 -19.84 -0.77 15.20
N ILE A 179 -18.75 -1.40 14.74
CA ILE A 179 -17.39 -1.06 15.16
C ILE A 179 -16.63 -0.22 14.13
N ASN A 180 -17.27 0.26 13.07
CA ASN A 180 -16.60 0.98 11.96
C ASN A 180 -15.37 0.22 11.45
N MET A 181 -15.57 -1.05 11.06
CA MET A 181 -14.50 -1.95 10.68
C MET A 181 -14.00 -1.69 9.27
N SER A 182 -12.69 -1.67 9.10
CA SER A 182 -12.00 -1.58 7.81
C SER A 182 -10.89 -2.63 7.72
N GLY A 183 -10.34 -2.80 6.52
CA GLY A 183 -9.26 -3.76 6.29
C GLY A 183 -8.26 -3.28 5.26
N VAL A 184 -7.02 -3.76 5.39
CA VAL A 184 -5.90 -3.40 4.53
C VAL A 184 -5.27 -4.62 3.84
N ASN A 185 -6.05 -5.68 3.62
CA ASN A 185 -5.59 -6.87 2.91
C ASN A 185 -5.34 -6.60 1.41
N SER A 186 -4.78 -7.58 0.70
CA SER A 186 -4.35 -7.44 -0.71
C SER A 186 -5.45 -7.06 -1.71
N ILE A 187 -6.71 -7.31 -1.38
CA ILE A 187 -7.88 -6.93 -2.19
C ILE A 187 -8.31 -5.47 -1.99
N ASN A 188 -7.73 -4.75 -1.03
CA ASN A 188 -8.03 -3.33 -0.82
C ASN A 188 -7.63 -2.52 -2.05
N TRP A 189 -8.60 -1.82 -2.65
CA TRP A 189 -8.40 -1.09 -3.90
C TRP A 189 -7.37 0.04 -3.77
N ALA A 190 -7.32 0.74 -2.65
CA ALA A 190 -6.30 1.76 -2.42
C ALA A 190 -4.87 1.18 -2.47
N ARG A 191 -4.68 -0.09 -2.04
CA ARG A 191 -3.40 -0.78 -2.20
C ARG A 191 -3.06 -1.00 -3.67
N ILE A 192 -4.02 -1.46 -4.46
CA ILE A 192 -3.83 -1.71 -5.90
C ILE A 192 -3.47 -0.41 -6.61
N ILE A 193 -4.20 0.67 -6.36
CA ILE A 193 -3.95 1.98 -6.98
C ILE A 193 -2.51 2.46 -6.71
N CYS A 194 -2.03 2.38 -5.47
CA CYS A 194 -0.65 2.76 -5.15
C CYS A 194 0.39 1.88 -5.86
N GLN A 195 0.07 0.62 -6.12
CA GLN A 195 0.96 -0.30 -6.83
C GLN A 195 1.00 -0.04 -8.35
N ILE A 196 -0.04 0.51 -8.93
CA ILE A 196 -0.06 0.92 -10.35
C ILE A 196 1.09 1.90 -10.64
N VAL A 197 1.43 2.76 -9.69
CA VAL A 197 2.39 3.85 -9.87
C VAL A 197 3.79 3.36 -10.30
N TYR A 198 4.33 2.34 -9.65
CA TYR A 198 5.68 1.87 -9.97
C TYR A 198 5.77 1.10 -11.30
N TYR A 199 4.67 0.59 -11.83
CA TYR A 199 4.61 0.07 -13.20
C TYR A 199 4.75 1.20 -14.22
N PHE A 200 4.02 2.30 -14.03
CA PHE A 200 4.17 3.50 -14.85
C PHE A 200 5.56 4.11 -14.71
N TYR A 201 6.07 4.23 -13.49
CA TYR A 201 7.43 4.72 -13.24
C TYR A 201 8.47 3.91 -14.01
N SER A 202 8.39 2.59 -13.94
CA SER A 202 9.30 1.70 -14.68
C SER A 202 9.19 1.89 -16.18
N PHE A 203 7.97 1.99 -16.71
CA PHE A 203 7.72 2.21 -18.13
C PHE A 203 8.36 3.52 -18.62
N PHE A 204 8.17 4.61 -17.90
CA PHE A 204 8.71 5.90 -18.28
C PHE A 204 10.23 5.98 -18.13
N LYS A 205 10.79 5.43 -17.06
CA LYS A 205 12.25 5.45 -16.82
C LYS A 205 13.02 4.58 -17.81
N LEU A 206 12.49 3.43 -18.17
CA LEU A 206 13.17 2.52 -19.13
C LEU A 206 13.07 2.98 -20.58
N LYS A 207 12.13 3.85 -20.91
CA LYS A 207 11.94 4.42 -22.28
C LYS A 207 11.86 3.34 -23.39
N LYS A 208 11.26 2.18 -23.08
CA LYS A 208 11.09 1.06 -24.01
C LYS A 208 9.61 0.91 -24.37
N ASN A 209 9.32 0.56 -25.62
CA ASN A 209 7.95 0.36 -26.10
C ASN A 209 7.35 -0.95 -25.58
N ASN A 210 8.16 -1.99 -25.38
CA ASN A 210 7.75 -3.29 -24.87
C ASN A 210 8.52 -3.62 -23.61
N ILE A 211 7.81 -3.77 -22.48
CA ILE A 211 8.37 -4.18 -21.19
C ILE A 211 7.57 -5.37 -20.69
N SER A 212 8.28 -6.40 -20.27
CA SER A 212 7.72 -7.54 -19.55
C SER A 212 8.15 -7.46 -18.09
N PHE A 213 7.22 -7.75 -17.18
CA PHE A 213 7.50 -7.81 -15.75
C PHE A 213 7.45 -9.26 -15.25
N SER A 214 8.47 -9.65 -14.50
CA SER A 214 8.46 -10.88 -13.71
C SER A 214 8.21 -10.48 -12.26
N VAL A 215 7.09 -10.91 -11.69
CA VAL A 215 6.62 -10.45 -10.38
C VAL A 215 6.48 -11.65 -9.45
N PRO A 216 7.31 -11.75 -8.39
CA PRO A 216 7.12 -12.77 -7.37
C PRO A 216 5.88 -12.41 -6.54
N THR A 217 4.86 -13.28 -6.58
CA THR A 217 3.57 -12.96 -5.95
C THR A 217 2.86 -14.22 -5.46
N GLY A 218 2.08 -14.08 -4.38
CA GLY A 218 1.15 -15.10 -3.88
C GLY A 218 -0.30 -14.71 -4.13
N ASN A 219 -0.68 -13.50 -3.73
CA ASN A 219 -2.08 -13.02 -3.73
C ASN A 219 -2.50 -12.30 -5.02
N PHE A 220 -1.68 -12.27 -6.04
CA PHE A 220 -1.93 -11.65 -7.36
C PHE A 220 -2.27 -10.15 -7.35
N GLY A 221 -2.34 -9.48 -6.21
CA GLY A 221 -2.66 -8.04 -6.12
C GLY A 221 -1.67 -7.16 -6.89
N ASP A 222 -0.39 -7.47 -6.78
CA ASP A 222 0.67 -6.75 -7.49
C ASP A 222 0.58 -6.97 -9.02
N ILE A 223 0.41 -8.21 -9.47
CA ILE A 223 0.20 -8.52 -10.90
C ILE A 223 -1.06 -7.83 -11.43
N TYR A 224 -2.12 -7.80 -10.63
CA TYR A 224 -3.35 -7.11 -11.02
C TYR A 224 -3.14 -5.61 -11.18
N ALA A 225 -2.33 -4.97 -10.32
CA ALA A 225 -1.94 -3.58 -10.50
C ALA A 225 -1.19 -3.35 -11.83
N GLY A 226 -0.29 -4.25 -12.20
CA GLY A 226 0.39 -4.24 -13.50
C GLY A 226 -0.57 -4.41 -14.67
N TYR A 227 -1.57 -5.28 -14.54
CA TYR A 227 -2.62 -5.43 -15.55
C TYR A 227 -3.45 -4.14 -15.71
N VAL A 228 -3.85 -3.50 -14.62
CA VAL A 228 -4.58 -2.22 -14.64
C VAL A 228 -3.70 -1.14 -15.30
N ALA A 229 -2.43 -1.03 -14.89
CA ALA A 229 -1.50 -0.08 -15.51
C ALA A 229 -1.40 -0.25 -17.03
N LYS A 230 -1.40 -1.49 -17.53
CA LYS A 230 -1.40 -1.78 -18.97
C LYS A 230 -2.68 -1.33 -19.68
N LYS A 231 -3.81 -1.28 -18.98
CA LYS A 231 -5.12 -0.87 -19.54
C LYS A 231 -5.33 0.63 -19.53
N MET A 232 -4.66 1.36 -18.66
CA MET A 232 -4.67 2.82 -18.59
C MET A 232 -3.84 3.44 -19.72
#